data_b07e8cb58cce5790e32072ac73e68176
#
_entry.id   b07e8cb58cce5790e32072ac73e68176
#
_cell.length_a   1.000
_cell.length_b   1.000
_cell.length_c   1.000
_cell.angle_alpha   90.00
_cell.angle_beta   90.00
_cell.angle_gamma   90.00
#
_symmetry.space_group_name_H-M   'P 1'
#
loop_
_entity.id
_entity.type
_entity.pdbx_description
1 polymer ?
#
loop_
_entity_poly.entity_id
_entity_poly.type
_entity_poly.pdbx_seq_one_letter_code
_entity_poly.pdbx_strand_id
1 'polypeptide(L)'
;MNNIRNFCIIAHIDHGKSTLADRLLEYTKTIQITGGQMLDDMDLERERGITIKSHAIQMEYMSHGEKYILNLIDTPGHVDFSYEVSRSIAACEGALLIVDATQGVQAQTISNLYMAIEHDLEIIPVINKIDMPSAMPDEVEDEIVDLIGCKREEILRASGKTGEGVEAILEAIVERIPHPEGNPEAPLQALIFDSVFNSFRGIIAYFKIENGHISKGDKVKFFNTGMEYTADEVGVLKMDMIPRTTISTGEVGYIISGIKDAKEVKVGDTITHVANPCQKAIAGFQEVKPMVFAGVYPIDPSDYELLRASLEKLQRNDASLTFMPESSVALGFGFRCGFLGLLHMEIVQERLDREFNMDVITTVPNVSYMVYDKHGNSKEVHNPSGLPDITMIEHIEEPYIRATIITDALFIGPIMKLCLDKRGELIKQEYVSGNRVELHFMIPLGEIVIDFYDKLKSISKGYASFDYHIDSFRPSKLAKLDILLNGEAVDALSTLTHQDNAVTLGRRMCEKLKDLIPRQQFDIAIQAAIGAKIVARETIKCVRKDVTAKCYGGDVSRKRKLLEKQKKGKKRMKQIGNVEVPQKAFLAVLKLD
;
A
#
# COMPACT_ATOMS: atom_id res chain seq x y z
N MET A 1 32.68 15.92 -1.32
CA MET A 1 31.51 15.97 -0.41
C MET A 1 30.84 17.33 -0.37
N ASN A 2 31.56 18.44 -0.23
CA ASN A 2 30.97 19.79 -0.05
C ASN A 2 29.94 20.20 -1.12
N ASN A 3 30.08 19.71 -2.33
CA ASN A 3 29.23 20.05 -3.47
C ASN A 3 28.15 18.97 -3.74
N ILE A 4 27.90 18.05 -2.82
CA ILE A 4 26.84 17.03 -2.93
C ILE A 4 25.65 17.45 -2.06
N ARG A 5 24.42 17.26 -2.59
CA ARG A 5 23.17 17.44 -1.86
C ARG A 5 22.27 16.25 -2.15
N ASN A 6 21.93 15.50 -1.10
CA ASN A 6 20.99 14.39 -1.19
C ASN A 6 19.67 14.85 -0.57
N PHE A 7 18.61 14.79 -1.35
CA PHE A 7 17.31 15.28 -0.90
C PHE A 7 16.18 14.42 -1.45
N CYS A 8 15.08 14.41 -0.73
CA CYS A 8 13.83 13.78 -1.15
C CYS A 8 12.72 14.83 -1.31
N ILE A 9 11.63 14.42 -1.93
CA ILE A 9 10.42 15.22 -2.06
C ILE A 9 9.32 14.53 -1.27
N ILE A 10 8.81 15.19 -0.25
CA ILE A 10 7.68 14.74 0.57
C ILE A 10 6.45 15.59 0.25
N ALA A 11 5.33 14.93 -0.02
CA ALA A 11 4.09 15.58 -0.43
C ALA A 11 2.89 14.69 -0.14
N HIS A 12 1.72 15.29 -0.04
CA HIS A 12 0.47 14.54 -0.15
C HIS A 12 0.21 14.12 -1.59
N ILE A 13 -0.65 13.11 -1.79
CA ILE A 13 -1.12 12.67 -3.12
C ILE A 13 -1.72 13.88 -3.85
N ASP A 14 -1.47 13.97 -5.15
CA ASP A 14 -1.95 15.04 -6.03
C ASP A 14 -1.41 16.46 -5.74
N HIS A 15 -0.48 16.66 -4.81
CA HIS A 15 0.17 17.96 -4.59
C HIS A 15 1.20 18.34 -5.68
N GLY A 16 1.40 17.46 -6.67
CA GLY A 16 2.25 17.73 -7.85
C GLY A 16 3.72 17.39 -7.66
N LYS A 17 4.02 16.41 -6.80
CA LYS A 17 5.38 15.91 -6.53
C LYS A 17 6.13 15.53 -7.82
N SER A 18 5.61 14.57 -8.60
CA SER A 18 6.26 14.08 -9.84
C SER A 18 6.41 15.20 -10.89
N THR A 19 5.39 16.08 -11.02
CA THR A 19 5.46 17.21 -11.95
C THR A 19 6.55 18.21 -11.58
N LEU A 20 6.72 18.50 -10.28
CA LEU A 20 7.80 19.40 -9.83
C LEU A 20 9.17 18.75 -9.98
N ALA A 21 9.28 17.45 -9.66
CA ALA A 21 10.51 16.69 -9.85
C ALA A 21 10.95 16.68 -11.32
N ASP A 22 10.04 16.45 -12.27
CA ASP A 22 10.32 16.56 -13.71
C ASP A 22 10.84 17.95 -14.10
N ARG A 23 10.29 19.04 -13.52
CA ARG A 23 10.77 20.40 -13.77
C ARG A 23 12.18 20.65 -13.23
N LEU A 24 12.53 20.08 -12.07
CA LEU A 24 13.90 20.14 -11.56
C LEU A 24 14.87 19.43 -12.53
N LEU A 25 14.48 18.27 -13.05
CA LEU A 25 15.26 17.50 -14.03
C LEU A 25 15.41 18.22 -15.37
N GLU A 26 14.36 18.87 -15.87
CA GLU A 26 14.38 19.69 -17.08
C GLU A 26 15.29 20.91 -16.91
N TYR A 27 15.17 21.65 -15.80
CA TYR A 27 15.96 22.85 -15.54
C TYR A 27 17.46 22.53 -15.44
N THR A 28 17.79 21.42 -14.82
CA THR A 28 19.17 20.93 -14.72
C THR A 28 19.67 20.25 -16.00
N LYS A 29 18.85 20.20 -17.06
CA LYS A 29 19.14 19.55 -18.36
C LYS A 29 19.49 18.07 -18.22
N THR A 30 19.02 17.43 -17.16
CA THR A 30 19.17 15.99 -16.94
C THR A 30 18.27 15.21 -17.91
N ILE A 31 17.09 15.77 -18.21
CA ILE A 31 16.16 15.27 -19.24
C ILE A 31 15.93 16.33 -20.31
N GLN A 32 15.49 15.87 -21.50
CA GLN A 32 14.97 16.75 -22.54
C GLN A 32 13.49 17.01 -22.31
N ILE A 33 13.01 18.21 -22.66
CA ILE A 33 11.59 18.58 -22.53
C ILE A 33 10.75 17.67 -23.43
N THR A 34 10.00 16.74 -22.82
CA THR A 34 9.18 15.76 -23.54
C THR A 34 7.68 15.88 -23.25
N GLY A 35 7.29 16.70 -22.24
CA GLY A 35 5.88 16.97 -21.90
C GLY A 35 5.16 15.79 -21.23
N GLY A 36 5.87 14.76 -20.74
CA GLY A 36 5.33 13.63 -20.01
C GLY A 36 5.89 13.53 -18.60
N GLN A 37 5.28 12.72 -17.73
CA GLN A 37 5.82 12.35 -16.43
C GLN A 37 6.91 11.29 -16.63
N MET A 38 8.17 11.71 -16.55
CA MET A 38 9.33 10.85 -16.84
C MET A 38 9.77 10.00 -15.65
N LEU A 39 9.47 10.43 -14.42
CA LEU A 39 9.78 9.69 -13.20
C LEU A 39 8.81 8.55 -12.94
N ASP A 40 7.59 8.66 -13.41
CA ASP A 40 6.60 7.61 -13.26
C ASP A 40 6.80 6.56 -14.38
N ASP A 41 7.65 5.57 -14.13
CA ASP A 41 8.05 4.55 -15.12
C ASP A 41 6.91 3.59 -15.46
N MET A 42 6.00 3.37 -14.52
CA MET A 42 4.86 2.47 -14.70
C MET A 42 3.64 3.22 -15.26
N ASP A 43 2.95 2.61 -16.23
CA ASP A 43 1.66 3.15 -16.71
C ASP A 43 0.65 3.33 -15.57
N LEU A 44 0.72 2.45 -14.57
CA LEU A 44 -0.12 2.50 -13.39
C LEU A 44 0.15 3.72 -12.50
N GLU A 45 1.41 4.15 -12.37
CA GLU A 45 1.80 5.37 -11.65
C GLU A 45 1.22 6.60 -12.34
N ARG A 46 1.33 6.67 -13.66
CA ARG A 46 0.79 7.78 -14.48
C ARG A 46 -0.73 7.86 -14.42
N GLU A 47 -1.43 6.72 -14.50
CA GLU A 47 -2.89 6.67 -14.47
C GLU A 47 -3.46 7.04 -13.11
N ARG A 48 -2.80 6.62 -12.02
CA ARG A 48 -3.25 6.88 -10.64
C ARG A 48 -2.69 8.16 -10.04
N GLY A 49 -1.70 8.78 -10.68
CA GLY A 49 -1.02 9.99 -10.17
C GLY A 49 -0.24 9.76 -8.89
N ILE A 50 0.23 8.52 -8.65
CA ILE A 50 0.98 8.14 -7.45
C ILE A 50 2.33 7.52 -7.83
N THR A 51 3.37 7.84 -7.11
CA THR A 51 4.65 7.13 -7.19
C THR A 51 4.54 5.85 -6.37
N ILE A 52 4.82 4.72 -6.99
CA ILE A 52 4.81 3.39 -6.37
C ILE A 52 6.22 2.99 -5.95
N LYS A 53 7.22 3.29 -6.80
CA LYS A 53 8.63 2.97 -6.54
C LYS A 53 9.47 4.21 -6.35
N SER A 54 10.42 4.12 -5.43
CA SER A 54 11.44 5.15 -5.25
C SER A 54 12.41 5.15 -6.44
N HIS A 55 12.78 6.34 -6.90
CA HIS A 55 13.79 6.53 -7.93
C HIS A 55 14.87 7.47 -7.41
N ALA A 56 16.13 7.11 -7.63
CA ALA A 56 17.24 7.99 -7.33
C ALA A 56 17.82 8.53 -8.62
N ILE A 57 17.90 9.84 -8.76
CA ILE A 57 18.44 10.49 -9.96
C ILE A 57 19.45 11.55 -9.59
N GLN A 58 20.64 11.44 -10.18
CA GLN A 58 21.71 12.43 -10.05
C GLN A 58 21.57 13.52 -11.09
N MET A 59 21.49 14.78 -10.62
CA MET A 59 21.49 16.00 -11.41
C MET A 59 22.80 16.76 -11.23
N GLU A 60 23.17 17.56 -12.22
CA GLU A 60 24.27 18.50 -12.14
C GLU A 60 23.73 19.93 -12.22
N TYR A 61 24.07 20.77 -11.26
CA TYR A 61 23.61 22.13 -11.20
C TYR A 61 24.79 23.09 -10.99
N MET A 62 24.77 24.24 -11.68
CA MET A 62 25.77 25.30 -11.54
C MET A 62 25.18 26.42 -10.70
N SER A 63 25.71 26.65 -9.51
CA SER A 63 25.36 27.76 -8.63
C SER A 63 26.61 28.54 -8.28
N HIS A 64 26.55 29.86 -8.39
CA HIS A 64 27.67 30.80 -8.08
C HIS A 64 29.00 30.43 -8.75
N GLY A 65 28.98 29.79 -9.92
CA GLY A 65 30.18 29.37 -10.66
C GLY A 65 30.80 28.05 -10.20
N GLU A 66 30.22 27.40 -9.21
CA GLU A 66 30.59 26.05 -8.74
C GLU A 66 29.60 25.00 -9.22
N LYS A 67 30.11 23.80 -9.48
CA LYS A 67 29.30 22.64 -9.90
C LYS A 67 28.87 21.85 -8.68
N TYR A 68 27.56 21.69 -8.53
CA TYR A 68 26.94 20.85 -7.50
C TYR A 68 26.39 19.57 -8.11
N ILE A 69 26.42 18.51 -7.32
CA ILE A 69 25.79 17.21 -7.59
C ILE A 69 24.56 17.13 -6.68
N LEU A 70 23.39 17.09 -7.28
CA LEU A 70 22.11 16.99 -6.59
C LEU A 70 21.54 15.59 -6.81
N ASN A 71 21.41 14.81 -5.75
CA ASN A 71 20.79 13.48 -5.81
C ASN A 71 19.35 13.59 -5.30
N LEU A 72 18.39 13.50 -6.22
CA LEU A 72 16.97 13.41 -5.88
C LEU A 72 16.64 11.95 -5.60
N ILE A 73 16.11 11.66 -4.43
CA ILE A 73 15.53 10.37 -4.07
C ILE A 73 14.02 10.57 -4.02
N ASP A 74 13.32 10.16 -5.08
CA ASP A 74 11.87 10.29 -5.15
C ASP A 74 11.20 9.26 -4.23
N THR A 75 10.15 9.69 -3.51
CA THR A 75 9.48 8.88 -2.49
C THR A 75 8.02 8.64 -2.86
N PRO A 76 7.45 7.45 -2.57
CA PRO A 76 6.01 7.28 -2.63
C PRO A 76 5.28 8.29 -1.73
N GLY A 77 4.05 8.67 -2.12
CA GLY A 77 3.25 9.63 -1.34
C GLY A 77 2.15 8.99 -0.49
N HIS A 78 1.92 7.67 -0.59
CA HIS A 78 0.79 6.99 0.03
C HIS A 78 1.19 6.28 1.34
N VAL A 79 0.26 6.27 2.30
CA VAL A 79 0.45 5.65 3.64
C VAL A 79 0.87 4.18 3.59
N ASP A 80 0.36 3.39 2.64
CA ASP A 80 0.73 1.98 2.49
C ASP A 80 2.25 1.81 2.22
N PHE A 81 2.91 2.84 1.69
CA PHE A 81 4.33 2.86 1.37
C PHE A 81 5.18 3.67 2.37
N SER A 82 4.65 3.96 3.55
CA SER A 82 5.34 4.74 4.59
C SER A 82 6.73 4.19 4.94
N TYR A 83 6.90 2.89 4.85
CA TYR A 83 8.18 2.23 5.09
C TYR A 83 9.24 2.56 3.99
N GLU A 84 8.83 2.61 2.73
CA GLU A 84 9.70 3.00 1.61
C GLU A 84 10.05 4.49 1.70
N VAL A 85 9.07 5.31 2.12
CA VAL A 85 9.29 6.73 2.42
C VAL A 85 10.35 6.90 3.51
N SER A 86 10.23 6.21 4.62
CA SER A 86 11.19 6.28 5.74
C SER A 86 12.62 5.94 5.31
N ARG A 87 12.79 4.95 4.42
CA ARG A 87 14.13 4.57 3.92
C ARG A 87 14.73 5.59 2.97
N SER A 88 13.91 6.14 2.09
CA SER A 88 14.33 7.19 1.18
C SER A 88 14.73 8.45 1.96
N ILE A 89 13.97 8.79 3.00
CA ILE A 89 14.27 9.87 3.95
C ILE A 89 15.62 9.62 4.64
N ALA A 90 15.86 8.40 5.15
CA ALA A 90 17.11 8.04 5.82
C ALA A 90 18.36 8.18 4.93
N ALA A 91 18.21 8.17 3.61
CA ALA A 91 19.30 8.37 2.66
C ALA A 91 19.56 9.85 2.30
N CYS A 92 18.81 10.79 2.87
CA CYS A 92 18.86 12.21 2.53
C CYS A 92 19.38 13.06 3.69
N GLU A 93 19.86 14.26 3.37
CA GLU A 93 20.19 15.33 4.31
C GLU A 93 19.14 16.44 4.32
N GLY A 94 18.23 16.48 3.32
CA GLY A 94 17.15 17.44 3.28
C GLY A 94 15.91 16.92 2.57
N ALA A 95 14.79 17.64 2.75
CA ALA A 95 13.52 17.33 2.12
C ALA A 95 12.83 18.58 1.61
N LEU A 96 12.29 18.50 0.38
CA LEU A 96 11.34 19.49 -0.12
C LEU A 96 9.94 19.11 0.37
N LEU A 97 9.33 19.93 1.20
CA LEU A 97 7.96 19.75 1.66
C LEU A 97 7.01 20.48 0.70
N ILE A 98 6.32 19.74 -0.17
CA ILE A 98 5.42 20.32 -1.17
C ILE A 98 4.01 20.38 -0.62
N VAL A 99 3.42 21.57 -0.63
CA VAL A 99 2.03 21.84 -0.26
C VAL A 99 1.30 22.46 -1.45
N ASP A 100 0.13 21.95 -1.78
CA ASP A 100 -0.71 22.49 -2.86
C ASP A 100 -1.37 23.80 -2.41
N ALA A 101 -1.17 24.87 -3.18
CA ALA A 101 -1.75 26.20 -2.92
C ALA A 101 -3.30 26.20 -2.87
N THR A 102 -3.95 25.18 -3.41
CA THR A 102 -5.43 25.08 -3.46
C THR A 102 -6.02 24.22 -2.35
N GLN A 103 -5.20 23.31 -1.76
CA GLN A 103 -5.65 22.34 -0.75
C GLN A 103 -5.02 22.58 0.63
N GLY A 104 -3.85 23.24 0.70
CA GLY A 104 -3.09 23.48 1.92
C GLY A 104 -2.51 22.20 2.54
N VAL A 105 -2.19 22.25 3.82
CA VAL A 105 -1.58 21.12 4.56
C VAL A 105 -2.56 19.96 4.69
N GLN A 106 -2.11 18.71 4.45
CA GLN A 106 -2.88 17.49 4.49
C GLN A 106 -2.26 16.46 5.45
N ALA A 107 -3.00 15.39 5.83
CA ALA A 107 -2.55 14.43 6.84
C ALA A 107 -1.20 13.77 6.49
N GLN A 108 -1.02 13.35 5.25
CA GLN A 108 0.25 12.75 4.80
C GLN A 108 1.41 13.77 4.78
N THR A 109 1.10 15.07 4.57
CA THR A 109 2.10 16.14 4.68
C THR A 109 2.68 16.16 6.10
N ILE A 110 1.83 16.08 7.10
CA ILE A 110 2.22 16.07 8.52
C ILE A 110 3.00 14.82 8.88
N SER A 111 2.50 13.63 8.53
CA SER A 111 3.17 12.37 8.85
C SER A 111 4.55 12.27 8.21
N ASN A 112 4.68 12.65 6.94
CA ASN A 112 5.96 12.64 6.23
C ASN A 112 6.92 13.70 6.79
N LEU A 113 6.40 14.87 7.20
CA LEU A 113 7.19 15.90 7.86
C LEU A 113 7.78 15.39 9.18
N TYR A 114 6.97 14.73 10.04
CA TYR A 114 7.47 14.18 11.29
C TYR A 114 8.55 13.12 11.06
N MET A 115 8.37 12.23 10.06
CA MET A 115 9.43 11.29 9.69
C MET A 115 10.72 11.99 9.25
N ALA A 116 10.62 13.08 8.49
CA ALA A 116 11.79 13.85 8.08
C ALA A 116 12.49 14.54 9.27
N ILE A 117 11.71 15.05 10.22
CA ILE A 117 12.25 15.67 11.45
C ILE A 117 12.92 14.62 12.35
N GLU A 118 12.34 13.41 12.48
CA GLU A 118 12.95 12.30 13.25
C GLU A 118 14.31 11.87 12.69
N HIS A 119 14.55 12.11 11.41
CA HIS A 119 15.83 11.87 10.72
C HIS A 119 16.73 13.11 10.63
N ASP A 120 16.41 14.20 11.35
CA ASP A 120 17.16 15.46 11.38
C ASP A 120 17.37 16.11 9.98
N LEU A 121 16.41 15.95 9.04
CA LEU A 121 16.51 16.54 7.71
C LEU A 121 16.23 18.05 7.74
N GLU A 122 16.99 18.80 6.94
CA GLU A 122 16.65 20.19 6.62
C GLU A 122 15.39 20.24 5.76
N ILE A 123 14.37 20.97 6.21
CA ILE A 123 13.08 21.07 5.52
C ILE A 123 12.99 22.37 4.73
N ILE A 124 12.76 22.27 3.42
CA ILE A 124 12.50 23.40 2.54
C ILE A 124 11.02 23.38 2.15
N PRO A 125 10.18 24.26 2.72
CA PRO A 125 8.76 24.30 2.35
C PRO A 125 8.57 24.98 0.99
N VAL A 126 7.73 24.33 0.15
CA VAL A 126 7.40 24.79 -1.21
C VAL A 126 5.90 24.76 -1.40
N ILE A 127 5.30 25.89 -1.70
CA ILE A 127 3.90 25.99 -2.12
C ILE A 127 3.83 25.81 -3.63
N ASN A 128 3.21 24.73 -4.06
CA ASN A 128 3.08 24.38 -5.48
C ASN A 128 1.69 24.75 -6.03
N LYS A 129 1.57 24.78 -7.35
CA LYS A 129 0.34 25.08 -8.11
C LYS A 129 -0.16 26.52 -7.91
N ILE A 130 0.75 27.48 -7.74
CA ILE A 130 0.39 28.90 -7.63
C ILE A 130 -0.28 29.47 -8.89
N ASP A 131 -0.15 28.77 -10.03
CA ASP A 131 -0.80 29.09 -11.31
C ASP A 131 -2.30 28.82 -11.34
N MET A 132 -2.83 28.10 -10.35
CA MET A 132 -4.25 27.74 -10.32
C MET A 132 -5.12 28.94 -9.90
N PRO A 133 -6.30 29.18 -10.54
CA PRO A 133 -7.17 30.30 -10.17
C PRO A 133 -7.72 30.22 -8.73
N SER A 134 -7.74 29.04 -8.14
CA SER A 134 -8.20 28.78 -6.77
C SER A 134 -7.06 28.74 -5.74
N ALA A 135 -5.83 29.12 -6.16
CA ALA A 135 -4.69 29.14 -5.26
C ALA A 135 -4.84 30.20 -4.15
N MET A 136 -4.53 29.82 -2.92
CA MET A 136 -4.55 30.67 -1.72
C MET A 136 -3.18 30.64 -1.04
N PRO A 137 -2.10 31.11 -1.72
CA PRO A 137 -0.74 30.95 -1.23
C PRO A 137 -0.50 31.62 0.12
N ASP A 138 -1.10 32.77 0.40
CA ASP A 138 -0.91 33.50 1.66
C ASP A 138 -1.52 32.75 2.86
N GLU A 139 -2.68 32.09 2.68
CA GLU A 139 -3.32 31.27 3.71
C GLU A 139 -2.51 29.98 3.96
N VAL A 140 -1.99 29.37 2.89
CA VAL A 140 -1.17 28.16 2.97
C VAL A 140 0.19 28.47 3.60
N GLU A 141 0.75 29.67 3.40
CA GLU A 141 1.95 30.12 4.13
C GLU A 141 1.70 30.15 5.64
N ASP A 142 0.55 30.68 6.07
CA ASP A 142 0.18 30.70 7.49
C ASP A 142 0.09 29.28 8.06
N GLU A 143 -0.55 28.34 7.34
CA GLU A 143 -0.61 26.93 7.74
C GLU A 143 0.80 26.31 7.90
N ILE A 144 1.70 26.59 6.99
CA ILE A 144 3.08 26.07 7.02
C ILE A 144 3.88 26.69 8.18
N VAL A 145 3.75 27.99 8.40
CA VAL A 145 4.40 28.69 9.52
C VAL A 145 3.93 28.10 10.85
N ASP A 146 2.61 27.90 11.00
CA ASP A 146 2.05 27.30 12.22
C ASP A 146 2.52 25.85 12.43
N LEU A 147 2.72 25.09 11.33
CA LEU A 147 3.13 23.69 11.38
C LEU A 147 4.61 23.50 11.71
N ILE A 148 5.51 24.27 11.05
CA ILE A 148 6.97 24.06 11.11
C ILE A 148 7.64 25.09 12.04
N GLY A 149 7.04 26.25 12.22
CA GLY A 149 7.64 27.37 12.95
C GLY A 149 8.69 28.14 12.15
N CYS A 150 8.71 27.99 10.82
CA CYS A 150 9.64 28.72 9.92
C CYS A 150 9.18 30.15 9.68
N LYS A 151 10.07 30.98 9.09
CA LYS A 151 9.69 32.32 8.65
C LYS A 151 9.01 32.28 7.29
N ARG A 152 8.12 33.23 7.01
CA ARG A 152 7.44 33.32 5.70
C ARG A 152 8.43 33.46 4.54
N GLU A 153 9.52 34.18 4.73
CA GLU A 153 10.54 34.38 3.71
C GLU A 153 11.30 33.09 3.34
N GLU A 154 11.22 32.07 4.17
CA GLU A 154 11.82 30.75 3.95
C GLU A 154 10.95 29.83 3.09
N ILE A 155 9.67 30.20 2.89
CA ILE A 155 8.71 29.43 2.09
C ILE A 155 8.82 29.85 0.63
N LEU A 156 9.01 28.86 -0.25
CA LEU A 156 9.13 29.10 -1.68
C LEU A 156 7.79 28.90 -2.38
N ARG A 157 7.50 29.75 -3.36
CA ARG A 157 6.31 29.65 -4.19
C ARG A 157 6.69 29.13 -5.58
N ALA A 158 6.00 28.11 -6.08
CA ALA A 158 6.34 27.48 -7.34
C ALA A 158 5.12 26.96 -8.11
N SER A 159 5.31 26.73 -9.38
CA SER A 159 4.39 25.96 -10.23
C SER A 159 5.17 24.92 -11.02
N GLY A 160 4.99 23.65 -10.68
CA GLY A 160 5.53 22.54 -11.47
C GLY A 160 4.99 22.51 -12.91
N LYS A 161 3.81 23.08 -13.15
CA LYS A 161 3.22 23.16 -14.50
C LYS A 161 3.90 24.23 -15.38
N THR A 162 4.12 25.43 -14.86
CA THR A 162 4.68 26.55 -15.63
C THR A 162 6.19 26.65 -15.55
N GLY A 163 6.81 26.05 -14.52
CA GLY A 163 8.23 26.16 -14.21
C GLY A 163 8.59 27.40 -13.36
N GLU A 164 7.59 28.18 -12.94
CA GLU A 164 7.80 29.34 -12.07
C GLU A 164 8.35 28.90 -10.71
N GLY A 165 9.36 29.60 -10.18
CA GLY A 165 9.97 29.35 -8.88
C GLY A 165 10.97 28.17 -8.82
N VAL A 166 11.16 27.41 -9.90
CA VAL A 166 12.02 26.21 -9.92
C VAL A 166 13.49 26.55 -9.67
N GLU A 167 13.99 27.66 -10.22
CA GLU A 167 15.36 28.13 -9.99
C GLU A 167 15.59 28.46 -8.51
N ALA A 168 14.64 29.14 -7.87
CA ALA A 168 14.72 29.45 -6.44
C ALA A 168 14.76 28.19 -5.56
N ILE A 169 14.06 27.12 -5.97
CA ILE A 169 14.12 25.83 -5.28
C ILE A 169 15.52 25.21 -5.41
N LEU A 170 16.12 25.23 -6.61
CA LEU A 170 17.47 24.68 -6.83
C LEU A 170 18.54 25.45 -6.04
N GLU A 171 18.45 26.78 -5.99
CA GLU A 171 19.35 27.59 -5.17
C GLU A 171 19.15 27.29 -3.68
N ALA A 172 17.91 27.18 -3.20
CA ALA A 172 17.63 26.84 -1.80
C ALA A 172 18.16 25.44 -1.43
N ILE A 173 18.09 24.45 -2.34
CA ILE A 173 18.69 23.13 -2.14
C ILE A 173 20.20 23.26 -1.92
N VAL A 174 20.88 24.04 -2.74
CA VAL A 174 22.33 24.23 -2.64
C VAL A 174 22.71 24.95 -1.35
N GLU A 175 21.98 26.01 -0.99
CA GLU A 175 22.32 26.90 0.13
C GLU A 175 21.92 26.33 1.49
N ARG A 176 20.74 25.65 1.59
CA ARG A 176 20.16 25.27 2.87
C ARG A 176 20.43 23.81 3.24
N ILE A 177 20.40 22.89 2.27
CA ILE A 177 20.65 21.48 2.59
C ILE A 177 22.14 21.29 2.89
N PRO A 178 22.49 20.70 4.04
CA PRO A 178 23.88 20.43 4.37
C PRO A 178 24.49 19.41 3.39
N HIS A 179 25.79 19.45 3.25
CA HIS A 179 26.49 18.38 2.54
C HIS A 179 26.49 17.09 3.40
N PRO A 180 26.54 15.90 2.77
CA PRO A 180 26.65 14.66 3.52
C PRO A 180 27.92 14.63 4.37
N GLU A 181 27.78 14.14 5.59
CA GLU A 181 28.89 13.94 6.52
C GLU A 181 29.43 12.50 6.38
N GLY A 182 30.67 12.26 6.79
CA GLY A 182 31.28 10.94 6.81
C GLY A 182 32.80 10.97 6.60
N ASN A 183 33.44 9.81 6.78
CA ASN A 183 34.87 9.66 6.66
C ASN A 183 35.24 8.72 5.50
N PRO A 184 35.85 9.22 4.40
CA PRO A 184 36.24 8.39 3.26
C PRO A 184 37.28 7.31 3.57
N GLU A 185 38.07 7.47 4.64
CA GLU A 185 39.13 6.53 5.05
C GLU A 185 38.62 5.48 6.05
N ALA A 186 37.37 5.59 6.50
CA ALA A 186 36.77 4.61 7.41
C ALA A 186 36.35 3.32 6.65
N PRO A 187 36.07 2.22 7.37
CA PRO A 187 35.46 1.04 6.76
C PRO A 187 34.17 1.38 6.05
N LEU A 188 33.92 0.74 4.91
CA LEU A 188 32.73 0.95 4.11
C LEU A 188 31.45 0.72 4.94
N GLN A 189 30.60 1.72 4.93
CA GLN A 189 29.21 1.66 5.39
C GLN A 189 28.32 2.31 4.33
N ALA A 190 27.52 1.52 3.64
CA ALA A 190 26.56 2.00 2.66
C ALA A 190 25.16 1.46 2.96
N LEU A 191 24.19 2.37 3.05
CA LEU A 191 22.79 2.04 3.31
C LEU A 191 22.09 1.67 2.00
N ILE A 192 21.49 0.49 1.93
CA ILE A 192 20.59 0.11 0.83
C ILE A 192 19.22 0.73 1.10
N PHE A 193 18.77 1.64 0.25
CA PHE A 193 17.46 2.26 0.39
C PHE A 193 16.41 1.70 -0.58
N ASP A 194 16.83 1.08 -1.71
CA ASP A 194 15.94 0.39 -2.65
C ASP A 194 16.68 -0.69 -3.46
N SER A 195 15.91 -1.56 -4.14
CA SER A 195 16.47 -2.57 -5.04
C SER A 195 15.50 -2.92 -6.17
N VAL A 196 16.04 -3.20 -7.35
CA VAL A 196 15.28 -3.62 -8.55
C VAL A 196 15.87 -4.90 -9.13
N PHE A 197 15.00 -5.83 -9.48
CA PHE A 197 15.42 -7.06 -10.17
C PHE A 197 15.46 -6.85 -11.69
N ASN A 198 16.59 -7.14 -12.28
CA ASN A 198 16.77 -7.19 -13.72
C ASN A 198 17.03 -8.63 -14.17
N SER A 199 16.29 -9.12 -15.17
CA SER A 199 16.37 -10.51 -15.65
C SER A 199 17.76 -10.93 -16.17
N PHE A 200 18.57 -9.97 -16.62
CA PHE A 200 19.92 -10.21 -17.16
C PHE A 200 21.03 -9.95 -16.15
N ARG A 201 20.85 -8.96 -15.27
CA ARG A 201 21.89 -8.50 -14.33
C ARG A 201 21.68 -8.97 -12.89
N GLY A 202 20.54 -9.59 -12.60
CA GLY A 202 20.12 -9.92 -11.23
C GLY A 202 19.61 -8.72 -10.47
N ILE A 203 19.80 -8.69 -9.16
CA ILE A 203 19.38 -7.59 -8.31
C ILE A 203 20.37 -6.44 -8.42
N ILE A 204 19.84 -5.25 -8.65
CA ILE A 204 20.53 -3.98 -8.62
C ILE A 204 20.12 -3.31 -7.31
N ALA A 205 21.04 -3.17 -6.37
CA ALA A 205 20.77 -2.49 -5.12
C ALA A 205 21.21 -1.02 -5.21
N TYR A 206 20.32 -0.12 -4.79
CA TYR A 206 20.57 1.31 -4.70
C TYR A 206 21.02 1.65 -3.29
N PHE A 207 22.11 2.40 -3.17
CA PHE A 207 22.71 2.69 -1.89
C PHE A 207 23.21 4.14 -1.79
N LYS A 208 23.35 4.60 -0.55
CA LYS A 208 24.10 5.80 -0.19
C LYS A 208 25.29 5.41 0.67
N ILE A 209 26.47 5.94 0.39
CA ILE A 209 27.67 5.72 1.22
C ILE A 209 27.73 6.75 2.35
N GLU A 210 27.69 6.27 3.58
CA GLU A 210 27.94 7.10 4.76
C GLU A 210 29.42 7.19 5.08
N ASN A 211 30.15 6.08 5.01
CA ASN A 211 31.58 6.06 5.28
C ASN A 211 32.31 5.16 4.26
N GLY A 212 33.57 5.48 3.99
CA GLY A 212 34.43 4.72 3.12
C GLY A 212 34.14 4.92 1.63
N HIS A 213 34.42 3.92 0.85
CA HIS A 213 34.19 3.90 -0.60
C HIS A 213 33.97 2.47 -1.06
N ILE A 214 33.41 2.29 -2.25
CA ILE A 214 33.26 1.00 -2.92
C ILE A 214 33.75 1.10 -4.35
N SER A 215 34.51 0.07 -4.79
CA SER A 215 35.06 0.00 -6.14
C SER A 215 34.60 -1.25 -6.86
N LYS A 216 34.58 -1.19 -8.18
CA LYS A 216 34.34 -2.36 -9.01
C LYS A 216 35.37 -3.44 -8.69
N GLY A 217 34.90 -4.69 -8.43
CA GLY A 217 35.71 -5.84 -8.07
C GLY A 217 35.89 -6.06 -6.57
N ASP A 218 35.45 -5.15 -5.72
CA ASP A 218 35.51 -5.29 -4.27
C ASP A 218 34.66 -6.45 -3.79
N LYS A 219 35.18 -7.20 -2.79
CA LYS A 219 34.39 -8.18 -2.06
C LYS A 219 33.62 -7.47 -0.94
N VAL A 220 32.31 -7.49 -1.06
CA VAL A 220 31.38 -6.86 -0.14
C VAL A 220 30.55 -7.89 0.62
N LYS A 221 30.11 -7.49 1.81
CA LYS A 221 29.24 -8.26 2.68
C LYS A 221 28.02 -7.44 3.02
N PHE A 222 26.85 -8.04 2.95
CA PHE A 222 25.61 -7.48 3.48
C PHE A 222 25.53 -7.81 4.97
N PHE A 223 25.48 -6.79 5.81
CA PHE A 223 25.72 -6.91 7.25
C PHE A 223 24.70 -7.82 7.95
N ASN A 224 23.40 -7.60 7.69
CA ASN A 224 22.34 -8.35 8.35
C ASN A 224 22.12 -9.75 7.78
N THR A 225 22.24 -9.93 6.47
CA THR A 225 22.08 -11.25 5.84
C THR A 225 23.36 -12.09 5.95
N GLY A 226 24.51 -11.45 6.17
CA GLY A 226 25.82 -12.11 6.26
C GLY A 226 26.37 -12.63 4.93
N MET A 227 25.66 -12.42 3.82
CA MET A 227 26.05 -12.91 2.50
C MET A 227 27.17 -12.08 1.89
N GLU A 228 28.08 -12.75 1.19
CA GLU A 228 29.25 -12.13 0.57
C GLU A 228 29.18 -12.21 -0.95
N TYR A 229 29.50 -11.12 -1.62
CA TYR A 229 29.46 -10.99 -3.07
C TYR A 229 30.63 -10.17 -3.60
N THR A 230 30.81 -10.20 -4.91
CA THR A 230 31.73 -9.30 -5.61
C THR A 230 30.93 -8.18 -6.26
N ALA A 231 31.38 -6.95 -6.14
CA ALA A 231 30.84 -5.80 -6.83
C ALA A 231 31.23 -5.85 -8.32
N ASP A 232 30.44 -6.55 -9.14
CA ASP A 232 30.74 -6.70 -10.57
C ASP A 232 30.71 -5.36 -11.30
N GLU A 233 29.76 -4.50 -10.90
CA GLU A 233 29.63 -3.14 -11.40
C GLU A 233 29.13 -2.22 -10.27
N VAL A 234 29.67 -1.02 -10.21
CA VAL A 234 29.18 0.08 -9.39
C VAL A 234 29.03 1.33 -10.26
N GLY A 235 28.10 2.22 -9.93
CA GLY A 235 27.88 3.42 -10.72
C GLY A 235 26.86 4.36 -10.10
N VAL A 236 26.53 5.42 -10.83
CA VAL A 236 25.55 6.42 -10.45
C VAL A 236 24.31 6.33 -11.34
N LEU A 237 23.19 6.78 -10.82
CA LEU A 237 21.91 6.80 -11.51
C LEU A 237 21.68 8.21 -12.06
N LYS A 238 21.66 8.32 -13.38
CA LYS A 238 21.03 9.43 -14.10
C LYS A 238 19.72 8.91 -14.70
N MET A 239 19.34 9.32 -15.90
CA MET A 239 18.25 8.62 -16.61
C MET A 239 18.63 7.17 -16.92
N ASP A 240 19.91 6.91 -17.15
CA ASP A 240 20.50 5.59 -17.29
C ASP A 240 21.51 5.30 -16.18
N MET A 241 21.80 4.02 -15.96
CA MET A 241 22.88 3.58 -15.09
C MET A 241 24.23 3.91 -15.73
N ILE A 242 25.02 4.75 -15.07
CA ILE A 242 26.34 5.14 -15.55
C ILE A 242 27.40 4.46 -14.72
N PRO A 243 28.11 3.43 -15.26
CA PRO A 243 29.17 2.75 -14.55
C PRO A 243 30.31 3.69 -14.14
N ARG A 244 30.84 3.47 -12.93
CA ARG A 244 32.04 4.16 -12.41
C ARG A 244 33.02 3.15 -11.87
N THR A 245 34.26 3.56 -11.70
CA THR A 245 35.29 2.72 -11.05
C THR A 245 35.12 2.68 -9.55
N THR A 246 34.74 3.81 -8.94
CA THR A 246 34.60 3.96 -7.49
C THR A 246 33.48 4.93 -7.18
N ILE A 247 32.74 4.65 -6.10
CA ILE A 247 31.75 5.53 -5.45
C ILE A 247 32.26 5.81 -4.04
N SER A 248 32.20 7.06 -3.60
CA SER A 248 32.78 7.53 -2.36
C SER A 248 31.74 8.05 -1.35
N THR A 249 32.19 8.32 -0.14
CA THR A 249 31.37 8.87 0.94
C THR A 249 30.49 10.05 0.50
N GLY A 250 29.21 10.00 0.84
CA GLY A 250 28.18 10.98 0.52
C GLY A 250 27.54 10.79 -0.86
N GLU A 251 28.09 9.93 -1.71
CA GLU A 251 27.50 9.66 -3.03
C GLU A 251 26.39 8.62 -2.94
N VAL A 252 25.39 8.79 -3.80
CA VAL A 252 24.31 7.86 -4.07
C VAL A 252 24.67 7.07 -5.34
N GLY A 253 24.52 5.75 -5.29
CA GLY A 253 24.88 4.91 -6.40
C GLY A 253 24.14 3.58 -6.43
N TYR A 254 24.55 2.72 -7.35
CA TYR A 254 24.05 1.36 -7.47
C TYR A 254 25.19 0.33 -7.47
N ILE A 255 24.87 -0.90 -7.06
CA ILE A 255 25.75 -2.07 -7.16
C ILE A 255 25.03 -3.21 -7.86
N ILE A 256 25.77 -3.90 -8.74
CA ILE A 256 25.39 -5.15 -9.37
C ILE A 256 26.39 -6.22 -8.93
N SER A 257 25.86 -7.30 -8.37
CA SER A 257 26.67 -8.40 -7.81
C SER A 257 26.17 -9.77 -8.25
N GLY A 258 25.37 -9.86 -9.32
CA GLY A 258 24.85 -11.11 -9.86
C GLY A 258 23.87 -11.86 -8.94
N ILE A 259 23.34 -11.21 -7.92
CA ILE A 259 22.39 -11.78 -6.94
C ILE A 259 21.06 -12.07 -7.64
N LYS A 260 20.52 -13.26 -7.45
CA LYS A 260 19.29 -13.71 -8.11
C LYS A 260 18.08 -13.80 -7.17
N ASP A 261 18.32 -13.98 -5.87
CA ASP A 261 17.25 -14.09 -4.87
C ASP A 261 17.11 -12.76 -4.10
N ALA A 262 15.93 -12.17 -4.17
CA ALA A 262 15.61 -10.92 -3.46
C ALA A 262 15.72 -11.04 -1.92
N LYS A 263 15.62 -12.24 -1.38
CA LYS A 263 15.78 -12.49 0.06
C LYS A 263 17.21 -12.25 0.57
N GLU A 264 18.19 -12.28 -0.34
CA GLU A 264 19.60 -12.06 -0.02
C GLU A 264 19.97 -10.58 0.06
N VAL A 265 19.16 -9.70 -0.54
CA VAL A 265 19.33 -8.24 -0.49
C VAL A 265 18.12 -7.63 0.20
N LYS A 266 18.28 -7.31 1.47
CA LYS A 266 17.22 -6.65 2.21
C LYS A 266 17.41 -5.13 2.12
N VAL A 267 16.37 -4.41 1.74
CA VAL A 267 16.37 -2.95 1.77
C VAL A 267 16.45 -2.49 3.23
N GLY A 268 17.28 -1.49 3.53
CA GLY A 268 17.66 -1.08 4.88
C GLY A 268 18.92 -1.81 5.42
N ASP A 269 19.47 -2.80 4.69
CA ASP A 269 20.73 -3.44 5.09
C ASP A 269 21.94 -2.54 4.80
N THR A 270 23.05 -2.86 5.44
CA THR A 270 24.33 -2.15 5.30
C THR A 270 25.31 -2.98 4.47
N ILE A 271 25.88 -2.37 3.44
CA ILE A 271 26.98 -2.96 2.67
C ILE A 271 28.29 -2.58 3.33
N THR A 272 29.19 -3.55 3.52
CA THR A 272 30.54 -3.35 4.05
C THR A 272 31.56 -4.21 3.29
N HIS A 273 32.85 -3.93 3.43
CA HIS A 273 33.90 -4.79 2.85
C HIS A 273 34.09 -6.08 3.66
N VAL A 274 34.37 -7.19 2.96
CA VAL A 274 34.70 -8.46 3.62
C VAL A 274 36.03 -8.36 4.37
N ALA A 275 37.03 -7.71 3.77
CA ALA A 275 38.38 -7.60 4.33
C ALA A 275 38.49 -6.63 5.51
N ASN A 276 37.66 -5.59 5.53
CA ASN A 276 37.63 -4.58 6.61
C ASN A 276 36.17 -4.21 6.91
N PRO A 277 35.43 -5.09 7.60
CA PRO A 277 34.02 -4.86 7.87
C PRO A 277 33.80 -3.75 8.91
N CYS A 278 32.72 -2.99 8.75
CA CYS A 278 32.27 -2.03 9.74
C CYS A 278 31.84 -2.76 11.02
N GLN A 279 31.96 -2.07 12.16
CA GLN A 279 31.64 -2.66 13.47
C GLN A 279 30.13 -2.68 13.76
N LYS A 280 29.37 -1.77 13.16
CA LYS A 280 27.92 -1.62 13.37
C LYS A 280 27.25 -1.40 12.02
N ALA A 281 26.05 -1.96 11.87
CA ALA A 281 25.17 -1.59 10.76
C ALA A 281 24.68 -0.14 10.94
N ILE A 282 24.28 0.48 9.84
CA ILE A 282 23.55 1.76 9.87
C ILE A 282 22.21 1.51 10.55
N ALA A 283 21.83 2.41 11.45
CA ALA A 283 20.56 2.30 12.18
C ALA A 283 19.37 2.45 11.24
N GLY A 284 18.24 1.81 11.59
CA GLY A 284 16.97 1.96 10.85
C GLY A 284 16.53 0.74 10.05
N PHE A 285 17.28 -0.38 10.07
CA PHE A 285 16.78 -1.63 9.49
C PHE A 285 15.57 -2.12 10.29
N GLN A 286 14.40 -2.16 9.64
CA GLN A 286 13.19 -2.80 10.15
C GLN A 286 12.67 -3.78 9.11
N GLU A 287 12.23 -4.95 9.53
CA GLU A 287 11.59 -5.90 8.63
C GLU A 287 10.12 -5.49 8.44
N VAL A 288 9.75 -5.28 7.19
CA VAL A 288 8.37 -4.93 6.85
C VAL A 288 7.49 -6.14 7.06
N LYS A 289 6.46 -6.00 7.88
CA LYS A 289 5.46 -7.03 8.07
C LYS A 289 4.18 -6.66 7.31
N PRO A 290 3.66 -7.55 6.47
CA PRO A 290 2.38 -7.32 5.84
C PRO A 290 1.27 -7.27 6.90
N MET A 291 0.28 -6.41 6.68
CA MET A 291 -0.81 -6.18 7.61
C MET A 291 -2.17 -6.58 7.06
N VAL A 292 -2.30 -6.64 5.74
CA VAL A 292 -3.52 -7.05 5.03
C VAL A 292 -3.24 -8.33 4.28
N PHE A 293 -4.12 -9.32 4.44
CA PHE A 293 -3.97 -10.64 3.83
C PHE A 293 -5.19 -10.99 2.99
N ALA A 294 -4.96 -11.46 1.76
CA ALA A 294 -6.03 -11.99 0.91
C ALA A 294 -5.57 -13.27 0.21
N GLY A 295 -6.50 -14.16 -0.08
CA GLY A 295 -6.25 -15.27 -0.97
C GLY A 295 -6.31 -14.80 -2.42
N VAL A 296 -5.34 -15.19 -3.23
CA VAL A 296 -5.25 -14.90 -4.66
C VAL A 296 -5.30 -16.21 -5.42
N TYR A 297 -6.32 -16.36 -6.26
CA TYR A 297 -6.60 -17.62 -6.99
C TYR A 297 -6.68 -17.34 -8.48
N PRO A 298 -6.14 -18.21 -9.35
CA PRO A 298 -6.31 -18.08 -10.79
C PRO A 298 -7.77 -18.36 -11.15
N ILE A 299 -8.30 -17.72 -12.20
CA ILE A 299 -9.65 -18.01 -12.71
C ILE A 299 -9.71 -19.43 -13.27
N ASP A 300 -8.71 -19.82 -14.06
CA ASP A 300 -8.54 -21.19 -14.54
C ASP A 300 -7.58 -21.94 -13.60
N PRO A 301 -8.02 -23.05 -12.96
CA PRO A 301 -7.15 -23.83 -12.08
C PRO A 301 -5.86 -24.34 -12.74
N SER A 302 -5.82 -24.46 -14.08
CA SER A 302 -4.62 -24.86 -14.83
C SER A 302 -3.50 -23.81 -14.78
N ASP A 303 -3.82 -22.55 -14.46
CA ASP A 303 -2.89 -21.44 -14.40
C ASP A 303 -2.19 -21.29 -13.04
N TYR A 304 -2.37 -22.24 -12.12
CA TYR A 304 -1.76 -22.19 -10.78
C TYR A 304 -0.24 -21.99 -10.81
N GLU A 305 0.48 -22.75 -11.65
CA GLU A 305 1.94 -22.63 -11.77
C GLU A 305 2.36 -21.30 -12.44
N LEU A 306 1.54 -20.79 -13.36
CA LEU A 306 1.77 -19.50 -13.99
C LEU A 306 1.58 -18.36 -12.97
N LEU A 307 0.53 -18.44 -12.13
CA LEU A 307 0.31 -17.50 -11.04
C LEU A 307 1.46 -17.52 -10.04
N ARG A 308 1.95 -18.71 -9.67
CA ARG A 308 3.12 -18.87 -8.81
C ARG A 308 4.33 -18.14 -9.38
N ALA A 309 4.67 -18.41 -10.64
CA ALA A 309 5.81 -17.80 -11.31
C ALA A 309 5.66 -16.27 -11.42
N SER A 310 4.43 -15.77 -11.61
CA SER A 310 4.12 -14.34 -11.65
C SER A 310 4.31 -13.66 -10.29
N LEU A 311 3.80 -14.27 -9.22
CA LEU A 311 4.00 -13.80 -7.85
C LEU A 311 5.48 -13.81 -7.44
N GLU A 312 6.25 -14.84 -7.81
CA GLU A 312 7.70 -14.90 -7.58
C GLU A 312 8.44 -13.75 -8.30
N LYS A 313 8.03 -13.41 -9.53
CA LYS A 313 8.60 -12.27 -10.25
C LYS A 313 8.23 -10.93 -9.63
N LEU A 314 6.98 -10.77 -9.19
CA LEU A 314 6.55 -9.55 -8.48
C LEU A 314 7.32 -9.38 -7.17
N GLN A 315 7.47 -10.45 -6.37
CA GLN A 315 8.18 -10.42 -5.09
C GLN A 315 9.66 -10.04 -5.23
N ARG A 316 10.31 -10.34 -6.38
CA ARG A 316 11.68 -9.90 -6.65
C ARG A 316 11.83 -8.39 -6.75
N ASN A 317 10.75 -7.71 -7.17
CA ASN A 317 10.70 -6.26 -7.31
C ASN A 317 9.96 -5.56 -6.16
N ASP A 318 9.37 -6.34 -5.26
CA ASP A 318 8.55 -5.85 -4.17
C ASP A 318 8.78 -6.75 -2.95
N ALA A 319 9.74 -6.37 -2.14
CA ALA A 319 10.15 -7.13 -0.95
C ALA A 319 9.06 -7.19 0.14
N SER A 320 8.05 -6.32 0.07
CA SER A 320 6.94 -6.27 1.02
C SER A 320 5.85 -7.31 0.71
N LEU A 321 5.76 -7.77 -0.54
CA LEU A 321 4.83 -8.82 -0.95
C LEU A 321 5.29 -10.18 -0.40
N THR A 322 4.44 -10.79 0.41
CA THR A 322 4.64 -12.18 0.88
C THR A 322 3.54 -13.07 0.33
N PHE A 323 3.86 -14.33 0.02
CA PHE A 323 2.85 -15.29 -0.39
C PHE A 323 3.21 -16.71 0.04
N MET A 324 2.20 -17.50 0.33
CA MET A 324 2.30 -18.91 0.65
C MET A 324 1.19 -19.71 -0.03
N PRO A 325 1.42 -20.98 -0.39
CA PRO A 325 0.37 -21.82 -0.97
C PRO A 325 -0.84 -21.90 -0.06
N GLU A 326 -2.01 -21.80 -0.66
CA GLU A 326 -3.29 -21.97 0.01
C GLU A 326 -4.24 -22.78 -0.86
N SER A 327 -5.20 -23.47 -0.24
CA SER A 327 -6.27 -24.15 -0.95
C SER A 327 -7.62 -23.73 -0.39
N SER A 328 -8.57 -23.50 -1.28
CA SER A 328 -9.97 -23.20 -0.96
C SER A 328 -10.86 -24.31 -1.53
N VAL A 329 -11.84 -24.73 -0.77
CA VAL A 329 -12.83 -25.70 -1.23
C VAL A 329 -13.63 -25.14 -2.42
N ALA A 330 -13.86 -23.83 -2.43
CA ALA A 330 -14.63 -23.15 -3.46
C ALA A 330 -13.80 -22.76 -4.69
N LEU A 331 -12.52 -22.36 -4.51
CA LEU A 331 -11.69 -21.75 -5.56
C LEU A 331 -10.52 -22.65 -6.01
N GLY A 332 -10.28 -23.78 -5.34
CA GLY A 332 -9.16 -24.66 -5.65
C GLY A 332 -7.84 -24.19 -5.05
N PHE A 333 -6.75 -24.39 -5.80
CA PHE A 333 -5.40 -24.02 -5.36
C PHE A 333 -5.09 -22.57 -5.72
N GLY A 334 -4.46 -21.85 -4.79
CA GLY A 334 -4.05 -20.46 -4.92
C GLY A 334 -2.98 -20.11 -3.90
N PHE A 335 -2.88 -18.82 -3.58
CA PHE A 335 -1.88 -18.32 -2.65
C PHE A 335 -2.51 -17.36 -1.65
N ARG A 336 -2.14 -17.49 -0.37
CA ARG A 336 -2.38 -16.45 0.64
C ARG A 336 -1.29 -15.42 0.49
N CYS A 337 -1.66 -14.22 0.05
CA CYS A 337 -0.75 -13.09 -0.12
C CYS A 337 -0.90 -12.12 1.04
N GLY A 338 0.23 -11.57 1.49
CA GLY A 338 0.30 -10.49 2.48
C GLY A 338 0.74 -9.20 1.81
N PHE A 339 0.05 -8.11 2.15
CA PHE A 339 0.20 -6.77 1.57
C PHE A 339 0.38 -5.73 2.67
N LEU A 340 0.99 -4.60 2.35
CA LEU A 340 1.13 -3.46 3.26
C LEU A 340 -0.22 -2.84 3.62
N GLY A 341 -1.09 -2.69 2.61
CA GLY A 341 -2.43 -2.13 2.73
C GLY A 341 -3.29 -2.50 1.53
N LEU A 342 -4.45 -1.84 1.40
CA LEU A 342 -5.39 -2.10 0.30
C LEU A 342 -4.87 -1.60 -1.04
N LEU A 343 -4.29 -0.41 -1.08
CA LEU A 343 -3.75 0.12 -2.33
C LEU A 343 -2.64 -0.78 -2.86
N HIS A 344 -1.77 -1.28 -1.98
CA HIS A 344 -0.75 -2.24 -2.35
C HIS A 344 -1.37 -3.54 -2.94
N MET A 345 -2.43 -4.06 -2.33
CA MET A 345 -3.17 -5.23 -2.85
C MET A 345 -3.74 -4.96 -4.26
N GLU A 346 -4.37 -3.80 -4.47
CA GLU A 346 -4.92 -3.40 -5.77
C GLU A 346 -3.81 -3.26 -6.84
N ILE A 347 -2.68 -2.66 -6.48
CA ILE A 347 -1.53 -2.51 -7.38
C ILE A 347 -0.99 -3.88 -7.80
N VAL A 348 -0.81 -4.80 -6.85
CA VAL A 348 -0.35 -6.17 -7.16
C VAL A 348 -1.34 -6.89 -8.07
N GLN A 349 -2.65 -6.73 -7.83
CA GLN A 349 -3.68 -7.33 -8.68
C GLN A 349 -3.65 -6.76 -10.10
N GLU A 350 -3.56 -5.43 -10.27
CA GLU A 350 -3.46 -4.81 -11.59
C GLU A 350 -2.16 -5.17 -12.31
N ARG A 351 -1.06 -5.32 -11.58
CA ARG A 351 0.21 -5.77 -12.16
C ARG A 351 0.14 -7.22 -12.64
N LEU A 352 -0.55 -8.10 -11.90
CA LEU A 352 -0.80 -9.49 -12.34
C LEU A 352 -1.56 -9.51 -13.66
N ASP A 353 -2.59 -8.67 -13.80
CA ASP A 353 -3.36 -8.53 -15.03
C ASP A 353 -2.53 -7.95 -16.18
N ARG A 354 -1.91 -6.77 -16.00
CA ARG A 354 -1.24 -6.02 -17.07
C ARG A 354 0.12 -6.59 -17.48
N GLU A 355 0.97 -6.96 -16.50
CA GLU A 355 2.34 -7.42 -16.78
C GLU A 355 2.40 -8.91 -17.14
N PHE A 356 1.47 -9.71 -16.59
CA PHE A 356 1.50 -11.17 -16.74
C PHE A 356 0.28 -11.74 -17.43
N ASN A 357 -0.69 -10.90 -17.82
CA ASN A 357 -1.97 -11.31 -18.42
C ASN A 357 -2.66 -12.39 -17.58
N MET A 358 -2.64 -12.21 -16.26
CA MET A 358 -3.13 -13.16 -15.27
C MET A 358 -4.36 -12.60 -14.55
N ASP A 359 -5.53 -13.05 -14.98
CA ASP A 359 -6.79 -12.76 -14.28
C ASP A 359 -6.90 -13.56 -13.00
N VAL A 360 -7.09 -12.88 -11.86
CA VAL A 360 -7.16 -13.50 -10.55
C VAL A 360 -8.45 -13.17 -9.80
N ILE A 361 -8.84 -14.08 -8.91
CA ILE A 361 -9.88 -13.86 -7.92
C ILE A 361 -9.21 -13.58 -6.58
N THR A 362 -9.51 -12.43 -5.98
CA THR A 362 -9.07 -12.09 -4.63
C THR A 362 -10.20 -12.34 -3.63
N THR A 363 -9.87 -12.96 -2.50
CA THR A 363 -10.83 -13.13 -1.40
C THR A 363 -10.99 -11.84 -0.60
N VAL A 364 -11.95 -11.78 0.31
CA VAL A 364 -12.11 -10.67 1.25
C VAL A 364 -10.80 -10.46 2.01
N PRO A 365 -10.23 -9.24 2.00
CA PRO A 365 -9.02 -8.96 2.76
C PRO A 365 -9.29 -9.05 4.26
N ASN A 366 -8.34 -9.63 4.96
CA ASN A 366 -8.34 -9.77 6.41
C ASN A 366 -7.04 -9.17 6.97
N VAL A 367 -7.10 -8.74 8.22
CA VAL A 367 -5.91 -8.32 8.96
C VAL A 367 -5.29 -9.51 9.70
N SER A 368 -4.09 -9.32 10.24
CA SER A 368 -3.45 -10.29 11.13
C SER A 368 -4.10 -10.23 12.51
N TYR A 369 -4.47 -11.38 13.06
CA TYR A 369 -5.00 -11.51 14.42
C TYR A 369 -4.08 -12.36 15.28
N MET A 370 -3.92 -11.96 16.55
CA MET A 370 -3.22 -12.78 17.54
C MET A 370 -4.25 -13.57 18.33
N VAL A 371 -4.18 -14.89 18.23
CA VAL A 371 -5.09 -15.81 18.94
C VAL A 371 -4.36 -16.47 20.09
N TYR A 372 -4.88 -16.30 21.28
CA TYR A 372 -4.33 -16.90 22.51
C TYR A 372 -5.17 -18.11 22.92
N ASP A 373 -4.49 -19.22 23.20
CA ASP A 373 -5.13 -20.41 23.72
C ASP A 373 -5.19 -20.39 25.27
N LYS A 374 -5.98 -21.27 25.87
CA LYS A 374 -6.12 -21.41 27.31
C LYS A 374 -4.84 -21.85 28.03
N HIS A 375 -3.80 -22.20 27.31
CA HIS A 375 -2.49 -22.59 27.82
C HIS A 375 -1.47 -21.45 27.75
N GLY A 376 -1.88 -20.27 27.25
CA GLY A 376 -1.03 -19.09 27.13
C GLY A 376 -0.15 -19.08 25.87
N ASN A 377 -0.34 -20.00 24.91
CA ASN A 377 0.36 -19.94 23.64
C ASN A 377 -0.36 -18.96 22.71
N SER A 378 0.40 -18.18 21.95
CA SER A 378 -0.11 -17.27 20.94
C SER A 378 0.13 -17.81 19.53
N LYS A 379 -0.83 -17.63 18.65
CA LYS A 379 -0.71 -17.95 17.23
C LYS A 379 -1.24 -16.79 16.39
N GLU A 380 -0.45 -16.39 15.43
CA GLU A 380 -0.87 -15.41 14.42
C GLU A 380 -1.77 -16.09 13.36
N VAL A 381 -2.92 -15.50 13.09
CA VAL A 381 -3.93 -16.03 12.17
C VAL A 381 -4.30 -14.97 11.15
N HIS A 382 -4.05 -15.25 9.87
CA HIS A 382 -4.33 -14.36 8.73
C HIS A 382 -5.57 -14.81 7.94
N ASN A 383 -6.04 -16.04 8.17
CA ASN A 383 -7.19 -16.62 7.47
C ASN A 383 -8.22 -17.06 8.49
N PRO A 384 -9.50 -16.62 8.36
CA PRO A 384 -10.58 -17.07 9.24
C PRO A 384 -10.73 -18.59 9.31
N SER A 385 -10.39 -19.31 8.22
CA SER A 385 -10.42 -20.78 8.19
C SER A 385 -9.33 -21.45 9.04
N GLY A 386 -8.26 -20.70 9.37
CA GLY A 386 -7.18 -21.17 10.24
C GLY A 386 -7.42 -20.95 11.73
N LEU A 387 -8.59 -20.41 12.12
CA LEU A 387 -8.94 -20.24 13.52
C LEU A 387 -9.05 -21.60 14.22
N PRO A 388 -8.45 -21.76 15.41
CA PRO A 388 -8.69 -22.92 16.26
C PRO A 388 -10.17 -23.02 16.67
N ASP A 389 -10.56 -24.17 17.21
CA ASP A 389 -11.90 -24.33 17.81
C ASP A 389 -12.13 -23.26 18.89
N ILE A 390 -13.30 -22.63 18.87
CA ILE A 390 -13.67 -21.55 19.80
C ILE A 390 -13.51 -21.98 21.27
N THR A 391 -13.69 -23.27 21.55
CA THR A 391 -13.54 -23.82 22.91
C THR A 391 -12.10 -23.80 23.42
N MET A 392 -11.11 -23.75 22.52
CA MET A 392 -9.68 -23.71 22.82
C MET A 392 -9.15 -22.27 22.93
N ILE A 393 -9.89 -21.30 22.43
CA ILE A 393 -9.49 -19.89 22.44
C ILE A 393 -9.80 -19.27 23.81
N GLU A 394 -8.82 -18.55 24.38
CA GLU A 394 -9.01 -17.71 25.55
C GLU A 394 -9.49 -16.32 25.11
N HIS A 395 -8.73 -15.65 24.23
CA HIS A 395 -9.09 -14.36 23.65
C HIS A 395 -8.40 -14.18 22.29
N ILE A 396 -8.89 -13.21 21.53
CA ILE A 396 -8.33 -12.80 20.25
C ILE A 396 -7.98 -11.32 20.34
N GLU A 397 -6.79 -10.95 19.88
CA GLU A 397 -6.38 -9.57 19.74
C GLU A 397 -6.39 -9.16 18.27
N GLU A 398 -6.87 -7.95 18.01
CA GLU A 398 -6.86 -7.32 16.69
C GLU A 398 -5.91 -6.11 16.67
N PRO A 399 -5.30 -5.79 15.51
CA PRO A 399 -4.43 -4.62 15.39
C PRO A 399 -5.26 -3.34 15.42
N TYR A 400 -4.82 -2.38 16.23
CA TYR A 400 -5.34 -1.03 16.29
C TYR A 400 -4.37 -0.07 15.63
N ILE A 401 -4.92 0.93 14.97
CA ILE A 401 -4.19 2.02 14.34
C ILE A 401 -4.46 3.33 15.08
N ARG A 402 -3.46 4.19 15.06
CA ARG A 402 -3.63 5.60 15.36
C ARG A 402 -3.86 6.34 14.05
N ALA A 403 -5.10 6.78 13.86
CA ALA A 403 -5.56 7.45 12.65
C ALA A 403 -5.55 8.97 12.85
N THR A 404 -5.03 9.70 11.88
CA THR A 404 -5.04 11.16 11.80
C THR A 404 -5.91 11.58 10.63
N ILE A 405 -6.93 12.40 10.89
CA ILE A 405 -7.84 12.94 9.88
C ILE A 405 -7.79 14.46 9.94
N ILE A 406 -7.41 15.09 8.83
CA ILE A 406 -7.49 16.55 8.70
C ILE A 406 -8.69 16.89 7.82
N THR A 407 -9.53 17.80 8.29
CA THR A 407 -10.75 18.17 7.61
C THR A 407 -11.16 19.60 7.92
N ASP A 408 -12.12 20.15 7.17
CA ASP A 408 -12.80 21.38 7.55
C ASP A 408 -13.76 21.13 8.72
N ALA A 409 -13.90 22.13 9.61
CA ALA A 409 -14.75 22.09 10.79
C ALA A 409 -16.22 21.73 10.49
N LEU A 410 -16.71 22.02 9.28
CA LEU A 410 -18.05 21.68 8.81
C LEU A 410 -18.30 20.15 8.76
N PHE A 411 -17.26 19.36 8.58
CA PHE A 411 -17.38 17.91 8.41
C PHE A 411 -17.06 17.12 9.69
N ILE A 412 -16.73 17.77 10.81
CA ILE A 412 -16.39 17.09 12.07
C ILE A 412 -17.51 16.13 12.49
N GLY A 413 -18.76 16.59 12.53
CA GLY A 413 -19.88 15.77 12.99
C GLY A 413 -20.08 14.47 12.20
N PRO A 414 -20.19 14.53 10.86
CA PRO A 414 -20.26 13.33 10.01
C PRO A 414 -19.05 12.41 10.13
N ILE A 415 -17.83 12.94 10.22
CA ILE A 415 -16.59 12.15 10.34
C ILE A 415 -16.52 11.49 11.72
N MET A 416 -16.83 12.21 12.79
CA MET A 416 -16.95 11.65 14.14
C MET A 416 -17.89 10.45 14.16
N LYS A 417 -19.07 10.59 13.55
CA LYS A 417 -20.04 9.51 13.45
C LYS A 417 -19.45 8.31 12.69
N LEU A 418 -18.81 8.54 11.52
CA LEU A 418 -18.19 7.47 10.76
C LEU A 418 -17.15 6.71 11.59
N CYS A 419 -16.26 7.42 12.29
CA CYS A 419 -15.22 6.79 13.12
C CYS A 419 -15.82 6.01 14.29
N LEU A 420 -16.84 6.55 14.97
CA LEU A 420 -17.53 5.85 16.06
C LEU A 420 -18.27 4.60 15.57
N ASP A 421 -18.94 4.67 14.41
CA ASP A 421 -19.58 3.51 13.78
C ASP A 421 -18.58 2.39 13.42
N LYS A 422 -17.30 2.77 13.23
CA LYS A 422 -16.15 1.87 12.99
C LYS A 422 -15.38 1.55 14.28
N ARG A 423 -16.01 1.65 15.42
CA ARG A 423 -15.44 1.37 16.77
C ARG A 423 -14.22 2.25 17.11
N GLY A 424 -14.10 3.41 16.47
CA GLY A 424 -13.03 4.35 16.74
C GLY A 424 -13.24 5.09 18.06
N GLU A 425 -12.14 5.29 18.78
CA GLU A 425 -12.07 6.08 20.01
C GLU A 425 -11.36 7.40 19.71
N LEU A 426 -12.01 8.53 19.96
CA LEU A 426 -11.38 9.85 19.80
C LEU A 426 -10.31 10.03 20.86
N ILE A 427 -9.07 10.29 20.45
CA ILE A 427 -7.95 10.58 21.35
C ILE A 427 -7.84 12.08 21.54
N LYS A 428 -7.86 12.85 20.45
CA LYS A 428 -7.57 14.28 20.46
C LYS A 428 -8.26 14.95 19.27
N GLN A 429 -8.63 16.23 19.48
CA GLN A 429 -9.11 17.12 18.43
C GLN A 429 -8.38 18.45 18.58
N GLU A 430 -7.78 18.93 17.51
CA GLU A 430 -7.03 20.18 17.48
C GLU A 430 -7.42 21.03 16.27
N TYR A 431 -7.39 22.35 16.42
CA TYR A 431 -7.50 23.27 15.32
C TYR A 431 -6.09 23.60 14.83
N VAL A 432 -5.81 23.30 13.56
CA VAL A 432 -4.49 23.50 12.96
C VAL A 432 -4.34 24.95 12.48
N SER A 433 -5.31 25.44 11.69
CA SER A 433 -5.36 26.81 11.21
C SER A 433 -6.74 27.14 10.68
N GLY A 434 -7.27 28.35 10.99
CA GLY A 434 -8.57 28.80 10.50
C GLY A 434 -9.69 27.82 10.81
N ASN A 435 -10.33 27.25 9.77
CA ASN A 435 -11.41 26.27 9.90
C ASN A 435 -10.94 24.81 9.83
N ARG A 436 -9.62 24.55 9.77
CA ARG A 436 -9.07 23.21 9.66
C ARG A 436 -8.91 22.55 11.02
N VAL A 437 -9.33 21.31 11.11
CA VAL A 437 -9.32 20.50 12.33
C VAL A 437 -8.62 19.20 12.07
N GLU A 438 -7.75 18.84 12.99
CA GLU A 438 -7.08 17.55 13.07
C GLU A 438 -7.77 16.69 14.13
N LEU A 439 -8.17 15.49 13.72
CA LEU A 439 -8.85 14.50 14.57
C LEU A 439 -7.96 13.27 14.68
N HIS A 440 -7.61 12.90 15.90
CA HIS A 440 -6.87 11.68 16.19
C HIS A 440 -7.78 10.62 16.77
N PHE A 441 -7.80 9.46 16.13
CA PHE A 441 -8.59 8.31 16.56
C PHE A 441 -7.73 7.08 16.77
N MET A 442 -8.16 6.23 17.69
CA MET A 442 -7.72 4.86 17.79
C MET A 442 -8.80 3.98 17.17
N ILE A 443 -8.50 3.29 16.06
CA ILE A 443 -9.48 2.50 15.29
C ILE A 443 -8.92 1.10 15.04
N PRO A 444 -9.72 0.03 15.12
CA PRO A 444 -9.29 -1.30 14.67
C PRO A 444 -8.99 -1.30 13.17
N LEU A 445 -7.82 -1.82 12.79
CA LEU A 445 -7.40 -1.86 11.37
C LEU A 445 -8.42 -2.58 10.48
N GLY A 446 -9.02 -3.67 10.96
CA GLY A 446 -10.02 -4.43 10.22
C GLY A 446 -11.29 -3.64 9.82
N GLU A 447 -11.61 -2.55 10.54
CA GLU A 447 -12.79 -1.72 10.25
C GLU A 447 -12.51 -0.69 9.15
N ILE A 448 -11.25 -0.36 8.87
CA ILE A 448 -10.89 0.61 7.83
C ILE A 448 -10.56 -0.04 6.48
N VAL A 449 -10.17 -1.33 6.48
CA VAL A 449 -9.71 -2.05 5.30
C VAL A 449 -10.76 -2.09 4.18
N ILE A 450 -12.05 -2.05 4.48
CA ILE A 450 -13.10 -2.27 3.48
C ILE A 450 -13.75 -0.92 3.18
N ASP A 451 -14.07 -0.05 3.04
CA ASP A 451 -14.95 1.06 2.64
C ASP A 451 -14.72 2.40 3.38
N PHE A 452 -13.83 2.41 4.37
CA PHE A 452 -13.66 3.60 5.20
C PHE A 452 -13.19 4.83 4.42
N TYR A 453 -12.18 4.67 3.56
CA TYR A 453 -11.60 5.76 2.81
C TYR A 453 -12.59 6.37 1.80
N ASP A 454 -13.34 5.54 1.11
CA ASP A 454 -14.36 5.99 0.15
C ASP A 454 -15.49 6.74 0.87
N LYS A 455 -15.92 6.24 2.04
CA LYS A 455 -16.92 6.91 2.87
C LYS A 455 -16.41 8.22 3.42
N LEU A 456 -15.17 8.26 3.89
CA LEU A 456 -14.54 9.48 4.38
C LEU A 456 -14.50 10.56 3.30
N LYS A 457 -14.03 10.20 2.10
CA LYS A 457 -14.02 11.10 0.93
C LYS A 457 -15.43 11.58 0.56
N SER A 458 -16.39 10.68 0.53
CA SER A 458 -17.79 11.02 0.18
C SER A 458 -18.41 11.98 1.19
N ILE A 459 -18.29 11.71 2.49
CA ILE A 459 -18.86 12.52 3.58
C ILE A 459 -18.22 13.91 3.61
N SER A 460 -16.92 13.99 3.39
CA SER A 460 -16.17 15.25 3.40
C SER A 460 -16.14 15.96 2.05
N LYS A 461 -16.82 15.43 1.02
CA LYS A 461 -16.76 15.95 -0.35
C LYS A 461 -15.34 16.08 -0.91
N GLY A 462 -14.44 15.21 -0.47
CA GLY A 462 -13.03 15.21 -0.84
C GLY A 462 -12.12 16.12 0.00
N TYR A 463 -12.67 16.84 1.00
CA TYR A 463 -11.90 17.77 1.84
C TYR A 463 -11.19 17.10 3.03
N ALA A 464 -11.47 15.83 3.33
CA ALA A 464 -10.77 15.13 4.40
C ALA A 464 -9.59 14.34 3.84
N SER A 465 -8.42 14.51 4.45
CA SER A 465 -7.27 13.65 4.29
C SER A 465 -7.16 12.68 5.46
N PHE A 466 -6.57 11.52 5.21
CA PHE A 466 -6.47 10.42 6.15
C PHE A 466 -5.08 9.80 6.10
N ASP A 467 -4.50 9.61 7.26
CA ASP A 467 -3.26 8.88 7.45
C ASP A 467 -3.33 8.03 8.71
N TYR A 468 -2.53 6.97 8.80
CA TYR A 468 -2.52 6.11 9.98
C TYR A 468 -1.19 5.38 10.16
N HIS A 469 -0.91 4.98 11.39
CA HIS A 469 0.15 4.04 11.72
C HIS A 469 -0.36 2.99 12.70
N ILE A 470 0.28 1.82 12.68
CA ILE A 470 -0.08 0.73 13.59
C ILE A 470 0.41 1.10 14.98
N ASP A 471 -0.47 0.95 15.97
CA ASP A 471 -0.17 1.27 17.37
C ASP A 471 0.06 0.00 18.19
N SER A 472 -0.95 -0.83 18.34
CA SER A 472 -0.91 -1.99 19.25
C SER A 472 -1.92 -3.07 18.85
N PHE A 473 -1.74 -4.25 19.41
CA PHE A 473 -2.78 -5.28 19.41
C PHE A 473 -3.60 -5.17 20.69
N ARG A 474 -4.94 -5.30 20.58
CA ARG A 474 -5.87 -5.21 21.70
C ARG A 474 -6.89 -6.34 21.68
N PRO A 475 -7.23 -6.90 22.87
CA PRO A 475 -8.27 -7.91 22.98
C PRO A 475 -9.61 -7.40 22.45
N SER A 476 -10.29 -8.21 21.63
CA SER A 476 -11.57 -7.87 21.03
C SER A 476 -12.52 -9.07 20.94
N LYS A 477 -13.82 -8.79 21.02
CA LYS A 477 -14.88 -9.81 20.90
C LYS A 477 -15.16 -10.09 19.42
N LEU A 478 -14.30 -10.85 18.81
CA LEU A 478 -14.41 -11.23 17.40
C LEU A 478 -15.22 -12.53 17.24
N ALA A 479 -15.90 -12.63 16.10
CA ALA A 479 -16.60 -13.81 15.66
C ALA A 479 -16.27 -14.13 14.20
N LYS A 480 -16.14 -15.42 13.90
CA LYS A 480 -16.03 -15.90 12.52
C LYS A 480 -17.42 -15.89 11.90
N LEU A 481 -17.58 -15.15 10.83
CA LEU A 481 -18.76 -15.08 10.00
C LEU A 481 -18.54 -15.92 8.75
N ASP A 482 -19.28 -17.01 8.60
CA ASP A 482 -19.22 -17.89 7.45
C ASP A 482 -20.43 -17.67 6.54
N ILE A 483 -20.19 -17.63 5.23
CA ILE A 483 -21.26 -17.63 4.22
C ILE A 483 -21.46 -19.04 3.70
N LEU A 484 -22.72 -19.49 3.79
CA LEU A 484 -23.13 -20.82 3.34
C LEU A 484 -24.00 -20.71 2.08
N LEU A 485 -23.66 -21.47 1.06
CA LEU A 485 -24.49 -21.63 -0.13
C LEU A 485 -25.10 -23.03 -0.12
N ASN A 486 -26.42 -23.12 -0.04
CA ASN A 486 -27.15 -24.39 0.11
C ASN A 486 -26.73 -25.27 1.31
N GLY A 487 -26.14 -24.64 2.33
CA GLY A 487 -25.67 -25.32 3.55
C GLY A 487 -24.17 -25.64 3.52
N GLU A 488 -23.48 -25.44 2.41
CA GLU A 488 -22.02 -25.60 2.30
C GLU A 488 -21.32 -24.28 2.50
N ALA A 489 -20.29 -24.25 3.36
CA ALA A 489 -19.52 -23.05 3.64
C ALA A 489 -18.62 -22.70 2.45
N VAL A 490 -18.62 -21.42 2.08
CA VAL A 490 -17.71 -20.85 1.10
C VAL A 490 -16.59 -20.13 1.85
N ASP A 491 -15.50 -20.84 2.06
CA ASP A 491 -14.34 -20.38 2.84
C ASP A 491 -13.75 -19.05 2.34
N ALA A 492 -13.76 -18.82 1.04
CA ALA A 492 -13.31 -17.59 0.40
C ALA A 492 -14.14 -16.34 0.79
N LEU A 493 -15.36 -16.52 1.30
CA LEU A 493 -16.26 -15.46 1.78
C LEU A 493 -16.30 -15.37 3.32
N SER A 494 -15.55 -16.21 4.03
CA SER A 494 -15.46 -16.17 5.48
C SER A 494 -14.64 -14.97 5.94
N THR A 495 -15.10 -14.30 7.01
CA THR A 495 -14.38 -13.14 7.58
C THR A 495 -14.46 -13.15 9.10
N LEU A 496 -13.48 -12.52 9.75
CA LEU A 496 -13.51 -12.21 11.18
C LEU A 496 -14.07 -10.79 11.35
N THR A 497 -15.06 -10.66 12.21
CA THR A 497 -15.71 -9.38 12.49
C THR A 497 -16.09 -9.27 13.97
N HIS A 498 -16.26 -8.05 14.45
CA HIS A 498 -16.75 -7.84 15.81
C HIS A 498 -18.17 -8.41 15.97
N GLN A 499 -18.44 -9.04 17.13
CA GLN A 499 -19.73 -9.72 17.38
C GLN A 499 -20.94 -8.81 17.17
N ASP A 500 -20.85 -7.54 17.55
CA ASP A 500 -21.94 -6.57 17.42
C ASP A 500 -22.27 -6.25 15.95
N ASN A 501 -21.25 -6.29 15.07
CA ASN A 501 -21.40 -5.99 13.65
C ASN A 501 -21.71 -7.23 12.80
N ALA A 502 -21.49 -8.43 13.33
CA ALA A 502 -21.56 -9.69 12.57
C ALA A 502 -22.94 -9.93 11.92
N VAL A 503 -24.03 -9.61 12.61
CA VAL A 503 -25.40 -9.79 12.09
C VAL A 503 -25.67 -8.81 10.95
N THR A 504 -25.28 -7.55 11.10
CA THR A 504 -25.48 -6.50 10.09
C THR A 504 -24.66 -6.78 8.84
N LEU A 505 -23.38 -7.13 9.03
CA LEU A 505 -22.48 -7.51 7.96
C LEU A 505 -22.98 -8.74 7.21
N GLY A 506 -23.36 -9.81 7.94
CA GLY A 506 -23.88 -11.03 7.35
C GLY A 506 -25.15 -10.81 6.52
N ARG A 507 -26.04 -9.91 6.94
CA ARG A 507 -27.24 -9.53 6.19
C ARG A 507 -26.88 -8.85 4.88
N ARG A 508 -26.03 -7.82 4.93
CA ARG A 508 -25.57 -7.08 3.74
C ARG A 508 -24.87 -8.01 2.74
N MET A 509 -23.99 -8.89 3.21
CA MET A 509 -23.34 -9.89 2.36
C MET A 509 -24.35 -10.81 1.67
N CYS A 510 -25.35 -11.33 2.40
CA CYS A 510 -26.40 -12.17 1.81
C CYS A 510 -27.23 -11.43 0.76
N GLU A 511 -27.60 -10.19 1.02
CA GLU A 511 -28.35 -9.33 0.10
C GLU A 511 -27.54 -9.07 -1.19
N LYS A 512 -26.28 -8.66 -1.05
CA LYS A 512 -25.40 -8.38 -2.20
C LYS A 512 -25.16 -9.63 -3.06
N LEU A 513 -24.89 -10.78 -2.41
CA LEU A 513 -24.70 -12.06 -3.11
C LEU A 513 -25.96 -12.52 -3.85
N LYS A 514 -27.15 -12.26 -3.30
CA LYS A 514 -28.43 -12.57 -3.96
C LYS A 514 -28.60 -11.84 -5.29
N ASP A 515 -28.13 -10.58 -5.38
CA ASP A 515 -28.26 -9.78 -6.59
C ASP A 515 -27.24 -10.18 -7.67
N LEU A 516 -26.09 -10.72 -7.25
CA LEU A 516 -24.97 -11.02 -8.12
C LEU A 516 -24.90 -12.47 -8.61
N ILE A 517 -25.36 -13.42 -7.77
CA ILE A 517 -25.38 -14.83 -8.16
C ILE A 517 -26.55 -15.07 -9.14
N PRO A 518 -26.29 -15.59 -10.35
CA PRO A 518 -27.34 -15.80 -11.34
C PRO A 518 -28.33 -16.88 -10.89
N ARG A 519 -29.59 -16.71 -11.28
CA ARG A 519 -30.63 -17.71 -11.03
C ARG A 519 -30.31 -19.02 -11.74
N GLN A 520 -30.32 -20.10 -10.99
CA GLN A 520 -30.11 -21.46 -11.51
C GLN A 520 -31.42 -22.27 -11.58
N GLN A 521 -31.34 -23.50 -12.00
CA GLN A 521 -32.53 -24.36 -12.12
C GLN A 521 -33.08 -24.85 -10.79
N PHE A 522 -32.39 -24.60 -9.68
CA PHE A 522 -32.79 -24.88 -8.30
C PHE A 522 -32.69 -23.61 -7.44
N ASP A 523 -33.39 -23.64 -6.30
CA ASP A 523 -33.32 -22.52 -5.35
C ASP A 523 -31.98 -22.54 -4.62
N ILE A 524 -31.30 -21.39 -4.56
CA ILE A 524 -30.04 -21.23 -3.84
C ILE A 524 -30.36 -20.52 -2.51
N ALA A 525 -30.05 -21.18 -1.41
CA ALA A 525 -30.12 -20.59 -0.08
C ALA A 525 -28.75 -19.98 0.25
N ILE A 526 -28.72 -18.67 0.46
CA ILE A 526 -27.56 -17.92 0.93
C ILE A 526 -27.77 -17.67 2.42
N GLN A 527 -26.82 -18.08 3.26
CA GLN A 527 -26.95 -17.96 4.70
C GLN A 527 -25.64 -17.40 5.28
N ALA A 528 -25.75 -16.50 6.24
CA ALA A 528 -24.63 -16.07 7.05
C ALA A 528 -24.73 -16.75 8.41
N ALA A 529 -23.65 -17.35 8.88
CA ALA A 529 -23.62 -18.12 10.13
C ALA A 529 -22.44 -17.71 11.02
N ILE A 530 -22.66 -17.73 12.33
CA ILE A 530 -21.64 -17.60 13.36
C ILE A 530 -21.60 -18.94 14.11
N GLY A 531 -20.58 -19.75 13.85
CA GLY A 531 -20.57 -21.14 14.29
C GLY A 531 -21.79 -21.92 13.75
N ALA A 532 -22.58 -22.52 14.64
CA ALA A 532 -23.78 -23.23 14.25
C ALA A 532 -25.04 -22.34 14.08
N LYS A 533 -24.97 -21.07 14.46
CA LYS A 533 -26.12 -20.14 14.45
C LYS A 533 -26.20 -19.36 13.13
N ILE A 534 -27.30 -19.55 12.39
CA ILE A 534 -27.60 -18.72 11.20
C ILE A 534 -28.12 -17.38 11.68
N VAL A 535 -27.46 -16.30 11.26
CA VAL A 535 -27.76 -14.90 11.63
C VAL A 535 -28.47 -14.13 10.53
N ALA A 536 -28.30 -14.53 9.27
CA ALA A 536 -29.02 -13.97 8.13
C ALA A 536 -29.27 -15.02 7.06
N ARG A 537 -30.33 -14.84 6.26
CA ARG A 537 -30.69 -15.74 5.18
C ARG A 537 -31.40 -15.02 4.05
N GLU A 538 -30.92 -15.28 2.83
CA GLU A 538 -31.57 -14.90 1.57
C GLU A 538 -31.77 -16.11 0.67
N THR A 539 -32.63 -16.00 -0.32
CA THR A 539 -32.91 -17.09 -1.24
C THR A 539 -33.05 -16.58 -2.67
N ILE A 540 -32.25 -17.13 -3.57
CA ILE A 540 -32.38 -16.92 -5.01
C ILE A 540 -33.35 -17.97 -5.55
N LYS A 541 -34.49 -17.52 -6.07
CA LYS A 541 -35.49 -18.43 -6.64
C LYS A 541 -35.01 -18.99 -7.98
N CYS A 542 -35.22 -20.25 -8.21
CA CYS A 542 -34.90 -20.92 -9.47
C CYS A 542 -35.64 -20.33 -10.67
N VAL A 543 -35.05 -20.52 -11.84
CA VAL A 543 -35.75 -20.27 -13.11
C VAL A 543 -36.90 -21.30 -13.21
N ARG A 544 -38.13 -20.82 -13.26
CA ARG A 544 -39.31 -21.69 -13.40
C ARG A 544 -39.66 -21.86 -14.87
N LYS A 545 -39.57 -23.07 -15.39
CA LYS A 545 -40.23 -23.46 -16.63
C LYS A 545 -41.68 -23.80 -16.29
N ASP A 546 -42.65 -23.13 -16.91
CA ASP A 546 -44.05 -23.50 -16.74
C ASP A 546 -44.32 -24.83 -17.41
N VAL A 547 -44.26 -25.92 -16.62
CA VAL A 547 -44.49 -27.26 -17.12
C VAL A 547 -45.97 -27.56 -17.31
N THR A 548 -46.84 -26.66 -16.84
CA THR A 548 -48.32 -26.79 -16.93
C THR A 548 -48.92 -25.97 -18.08
N ALA A 549 -48.14 -25.13 -18.76
CA ALA A 549 -48.60 -24.25 -19.86
C ALA A 549 -49.27 -25.03 -21.02
N LYS A 550 -48.88 -26.29 -21.25
CA LYS A 550 -49.44 -27.15 -22.29
C LYS A 550 -50.59 -28.04 -21.79
N CYS A 551 -51.04 -27.91 -20.54
CA CYS A 551 -52.14 -28.67 -19.99
C CYS A 551 -53.44 -27.91 -20.25
N TYR A 552 -54.14 -28.21 -21.34
CA TYR A 552 -55.48 -27.70 -21.66
C TYR A 552 -56.51 -28.46 -20.84
N GLY A 553 -57.46 -27.74 -20.22
CA GLY A 553 -58.58 -28.31 -19.47
C GLY A 553 -58.30 -28.75 -18.03
N GLY A 554 -59.31 -29.03 -17.26
CA GLY A 554 -59.33 -29.23 -15.83
C GLY A 554 -58.66 -30.48 -15.22
N ASP A 555 -57.67 -31.08 -15.92
CA ASP A 555 -56.97 -32.26 -15.38
C ASP A 555 -55.99 -31.88 -14.25
N VAL A 556 -56.53 -31.73 -13.07
CA VAL A 556 -55.84 -31.41 -11.82
C VAL A 556 -54.79 -32.48 -11.49
N SER A 557 -55.10 -33.77 -11.76
CA SER A 557 -54.20 -34.89 -11.45
C SER A 557 -52.91 -34.83 -12.27
N ARG A 558 -53.02 -34.53 -13.55
CA ARG A 558 -51.85 -34.40 -14.46
C ARG A 558 -50.98 -33.18 -14.11
N LYS A 559 -51.61 -32.05 -13.81
CA LYS A 559 -50.91 -30.84 -13.32
C LYS A 559 -50.12 -31.12 -12.06
N ARG A 560 -50.73 -31.82 -11.09
CA ARG A 560 -50.09 -32.20 -9.83
C ARG A 560 -48.91 -33.14 -10.04
N LYS A 561 -49.04 -34.18 -10.87
CA LYS A 561 -47.95 -35.10 -11.22
C LYS A 561 -46.79 -34.39 -11.91
N LEU A 562 -47.05 -33.46 -12.81
CA LEU A 562 -46.00 -32.69 -13.49
C LEU A 562 -45.25 -31.77 -12.51
N LEU A 563 -45.96 -31.10 -11.61
CA LEU A 563 -45.36 -30.28 -10.55
C LEU A 563 -44.54 -31.12 -9.56
N GLU A 564 -45.02 -32.29 -9.18
CA GLU A 564 -44.26 -33.22 -8.30
C GLU A 564 -43.00 -33.74 -9.00
N LYS A 565 -43.09 -34.09 -10.29
CA LYS A 565 -41.92 -34.52 -11.08
C LYS A 565 -40.90 -33.40 -11.21
N GLN A 566 -41.35 -32.15 -11.44
CA GLN A 566 -40.49 -30.99 -11.46
C GLN A 566 -39.81 -30.75 -10.10
N LYS A 567 -40.56 -30.89 -8.99
CA LYS A 567 -40.05 -30.76 -7.61
C LYS A 567 -38.97 -31.81 -7.30
N LYS A 568 -39.22 -33.09 -7.69
CA LYS A 568 -38.24 -34.17 -7.54
C LYS A 568 -36.99 -33.94 -8.39
N GLY A 569 -37.14 -33.49 -9.64
CA GLY A 569 -36.03 -33.14 -10.53
C GLY A 569 -35.15 -32.03 -9.97
N LYS A 570 -35.77 -30.95 -9.44
CA LYS A 570 -35.07 -29.86 -8.78
C LYS A 570 -34.32 -30.30 -7.52
N LYS A 571 -34.91 -31.16 -6.70
CA LYS A 571 -34.27 -31.74 -5.49
C LYS A 571 -33.01 -32.53 -5.87
N ARG A 572 -33.09 -33.31 -6.97
CA ARG A 572 -31.98 -34.11 -7.48
C ARG A 572 -30.87 -33.22 -8.06
N MET A 573 -31.22 -32.16 -8.81
CA MET A 573 -30.25 -31.19 -9.34
C MET A 573 -29.54 -30.44 -8.21
N LYS A 574 -30.25 -30.07 -7.14
CA LYS A 574 -29.66 -29.44 -5.95
C LYS A 574 -28.64 -30.34 -5.24
N GLN A 575 -28.81 -31.68 -5.29
CA GLN A 575 -27.87 -32.63 -4.70
C GLN A 575 -26.60 -32.86 -5.56
N ILE A 576 -26.66 -32.57 -6.84
CA ILE A 576 -25.58 -32.85 -7.80
C ILE A 576 -24.86 -31.55 -8.26
N GLY A 577 -25.54 -30.39 -8.17
CA GLY A 577 -25.02 -29.12 -8.71
C GLY A 577 -24.29 -28.28 -7.66
N ASN A 578 -23.03 -27.99 -7.87
CA ASN A 578 -22.32 -26.93 -7.17
C ASN A 578 -22.87 -25.58 -7.61
N VAL A 579 -22.96 -24.64 -6.66
CA VAL A 579 -23.36 -23.27 -6.96
C VAL A 579 -22.14 -22.54 -7.53
N GLU A 580 -22.18 -22.16 -8.80
CA GLU A 580 -21.16 -21.31 -9.39
C GLU A 580 -21.32 -19.87 -8.85
N VAL A 581 -20.28 -19.39 -8.18
CA VAL A 581 -20.19 -18.01 -7.68
C VAL A 581 -19.38 -17.21 -8.69
N PRO A 582 -19.96 -16.21 -9.38
CA PRO A 582 -19.22 -15.42 -10.34
C PRO A 582 -18.16 -14.55 -9.63
N GLN A 583 -17.04 -14.30 -10.30
CA GLN A 583 -15.94 -13.46 -9.79
C GLN A 583 -16.43 -12.12 -9.24
N LYS A 584 -17.37 -11.48 -9.94
CA LYS A 584 -17.98 -10.21 -9.50
C LYS A 584 -18.61 -10.29 -8.11
N ALA A 585 -19.06 -11.46 -7.66
CA ALA A 585 -19.65 -11.63 -6.35
C ALA A 585 -18.60 -11.55 -5.22
N PHE A 586 -17.38 -12.07 -5.45
CA PHE A 586 -16.27 -11.95 -4.50
C PHE A 586 -15.81 -10.50 -4.37
N LEU A 587 -15.66 -9.80 -5.50
CA LEU A 587 -15.26 -8.38 -5.53
C LEU A 587 -16.33 -7.44 -4.96
N ALA A 588 -17.60 -7.75 -5.17
CA ALA A 588 -18.70 -6.89 -4.71
C ALA A 588 -18.96 -7.01 -3.21
N VAL A 589 -18.59 -8.12 -2.58
CA VAL A 589 -18.60 -8.26 -1.11
C VAL A 589 -17.55 -7.36 -0.46
N LEU A 590 -16.51 -6.93 -1.21
CA LEU A 590 -15.51 -5.95 -0.78
C LEU A 590 -16.08 -4.51 -0.74
N LYS A 591 -17.13 -4.23 -1.52
CA LYS A 591 -17.78 -2.90 -1.64
C LYS A 591 -19.22 -2.99 -1.11
N LEU A 592 -19.35 -3.19 0.20
CA LEU A 592 -20.63 -3.17 0.89
C LEU A 592 -20.98 -1.71 1.20
N ASP A 593 -21.87 -1.12 0.39
CA ASP A 593 -22.42 0.22 0.62
C ASP A 593 -23.26 0.30 1.90
#